data_578732bdf68a2be119c43f09d20a20a4
#
_entry.id   578732bdf68a2be119c43f09d20a20a4
#
_cell.length_a   1.000
_cell.length_b   1.000
_cell.length_c   1.000
_cell.angle_alpha   90.00
_cell.angle_beta   90.00
_cell.angle_gamma   90.00
#
_symmetry.space_group_name_H-M   'P 1'
#
loop_
_entity.id
_entity.type
_entity.pdbx_description
1 polymer ?
#
loop_
_entity_poly.entity_id
_entity_poly.type
_entity_poly.pdbx_seq_one_letter_code
_entity_poly.pdbx_strand_id
1 'polypeptide(L)'
;MKVLLFCCKGFETMEFAPFVDVMGWARNDYGMSAEVVTAGFSKTVVSAFGIPVLVDKIYDEIDVSEYDALAIPGGFEEFGFYEDAYDERFLNLIREFNCSHKYIASVCVGALPVGASGILKGRKATTYHLGDGKRQKQLAEFGAKVIPDQSVVTDINVITSFCPQTAPHVAIALLGRLMGDEKARVVATAMGYEYQFQDLDVV
;
A
#
# COMPACT_ATOMS: atom_id res chain seq x y z
N MET A 1 -13.61 -9.62 -3.75
CA MET A 1 -12.62 -9.07 -2.82
C MET A 1 -12.65 -7.56 -2.85
N LYS A 2 -12.36 -6.95 -1.72
CA LYS A 2 -12.48 -5.51 -1.53
C LYS A 2 -11.19 -4.97 -0.89
N VAL A 3 -10.55 -3.99 -1.51
CA VAL A 3 -9.34 -3.32 -1.03
C VAL A 3 -9.72 -1.95 -0.48
N LEU A 4 -9.37 -1.67 0.77
CA LEU A 4 -9.44 -0.33 1.34
C LEU A 4 -8.18 0.43 0.93
N LEU A 5 -8.33 1.50 0.15
CA LEU A 5 -7.25 2.40 -0.24
C LEU A 5 -7.31 3.65 0.63
N PHE A 6 -6.47 3.70 1.67
CA PHE A 6 -6.49 4.81 2.62
C PHE A 6 -5.57 5.95 2.16
N CYS A 7 -6.15 7.10 1.97
CA CYS A 7 -5.48 8.32 1.53
C CYS A 7 -5.18 9.22 2.74
N CYS A 8 -3.93 9.25 3.18
CA CYS A 8 -3.47 10.29 4.08
C CYS A 8 -3.36 11.62 3.33
N LYS A 9 -3.56 12.75 4.00
CA LYS A 9 -3.33 14.08 3.44
C LYS A 9 -1.95 14.15 2.78
N GLY A 10 -1.82 14.82 1.65
CA GLY A 10 -0.56 14.92 0.93
C GLY A 10 -0.04 13.61 0.33
N PHE A 11 -0.91 12.61 0.11
CA PHE A 11 -0.55 11.37 -0.56
C PHE A 11 -0.06 11.62 -2.00
N GLU A 12 0.76 10.72 -2.54
CA GLU A 12 1.24 10.81 -3.91
C GLU A 12 0.28 10.15 -4.90
N THR A 13 -0.14 10.91 -5.92
CA THR A 13 -1.13 10.46 -6.92
C THR A 13 -0.63 9.26 -7.74
N MET A 14 0.67 9.20 -8.07
CA MET A 14 1.26 8.06 -8.77
C MET A 14 1.25 6.77 -7.95
N GLU A 15 1.17 6.86 -6.63
CA GLU A 15 1.13 5.70 -5.75
C GLU A 15 -0.29 5.26 -5.43
N PHE A 16 -1.25 6.17 -5.56
CA PHE A 16 -2.67 5.93 -5.43
C PHE A 16 -3.27 5.26 -6.67
N ALA A 17 -3.04 5.83 -7.85
CA ALA A 17 -3.68 5.43 -9.09
C ALA A 17 -3.47 3.94 -9.46
N PRO A 18 -2.28 3.33 -9.30
CA PRO A 18 -2.09 1.92 -9.65
C PRO A 18 -2.97 0.94 -8.89
N PHE A 19 -3.32 1.21 -7.62
CA PHE A 19 -4.26 0.35 -6.90
C PHE A 19 -5.67 0.41 -7.51
N VAL A 20 -6.10 1.59 -7.92
CA VAL A 20 -7.40 1.79 -8.60
C VAL A 20 -7.39 1.10 -9.96
N ASP A 21 -6.34 1.33 -10.75
CA ASP A 21 -6.25 0.86 -12.13
C ASP A 21 -6.11 -0.67 -12.21
N VAL A 22 -5.19 -1.27 -11.47
CA VAL A 22 -4.96 -2.73 -11.48
C VAL A 22 -6.24 -3.49 -11.08
N MET A 23 -6.91 -3.04 -10.01
CA MET A 23 -8.17 -3.66 -9.58
C MET A 23 -9.31 -3.36 -10.56
N GLY A 24 -9.31 -2.19 -11.19
CA GLY A 24 -10.25 -1.79 -12.23
C GLY A 24 -10.13 -2.67 -13.48
N TRP A 25 -8.92 -2.91 -13.97
CA TRP A 25 -8.64 -3.83 -15.08
C TRP A 25 -9.08 -5.26 -14.74
N ALA A 26 -8.73 -5.75 -13.55
CA ALA A 26 -9.14 -7.07 -13.10
C ALA A 26 -10.67 -7.24 -13.12
N ARG A 27 -11.40 -6.23 -12.66
CA ARG A 27 -12.87 -6.26 -12.60
C ARG A 27 -13.51 -6.12 -13.97
N ASN A 28 -13.13 -5.09 -14.73
CA ASN A 28 -13.86 -4.68 -15.93
C ASN A 28 -13.52 -5.52 -17.15
N ASP A 29 -12.24 -5.86 -17.33
CA ASP A 29 -11.78 -6.56 -18.53
C ASP A 29 -11.69 -8.08 -18.35
N TYR A 30 -11.60 -8.55 -17.10
CA TYR A 30 -11.47 -9.97 -16.79
C TYR A 30 -12.57 -10.53 -15.91
N GLY A 31 -13.60 -9.74 -15.58
CA GLY A 31 -14.75 -10.18 -14.80
C GLY A 31 -14.40 -10.67 -13.37
N MET A 32 -13.27 -10.23 -12.83
CA MET A 32 -12.84 -10.60 -11.49
C MET A 32 -13.61 -9.78 -10.45
N SER A 33 -13.96 -10.39 -9.32
CA SER A 33 -14.59 -9.65 -8.22
C SER A 33 -13.53 -8.86 -7.45
N ALA A 34 -13.09 -7.72 -8.00
CA ALA A 34 -12.12 -6.80 -7.42
C ALA A 34 -12.75 -5.41 -7.27
N GLU A 35 -12.72 -4.86 -6.07
CA GLU A 35 -13.27 -3.56 -5.74
C GLU A 35 -12.25 -2.77 -4.92
N VAL A 36 -12.11 -1.48 -5.21
CA VAL A 36 -11.37 -0.52 -4.39
C VAL A 36 -12.35 0.43 -3.76
N VAL A 37 -12.25 0.60 -2.45
CA VAL A 37 -12.98 1.62 -1.67
C VAL A 37 -11.95 2.60 -1.14
N THR A 38 -12.08 3.85 -1.51
CA THR A 38 -11.19 4.92 -1.06
C THR A 38 -11.62 5.43 0.30
N ALA A 39 -10.65 5.70 1.19
CA ALA A 39 -10.94 6.23 2.51
C ALA A 39 -9.93 7.29 2.95
N GLY A 40 -10.28 8.08 3.94
CA GLY A 40 -9.43 9.10 4.55
C GLY A 40 -10.03 9.66 5.83
N PHE A 41 -9.36 10.60 6.47
CA PHE A 41 -9.90 11.27 7.66
C PHE A 41 -10.95 12.32 7.35
N SER A 42 -11.04 12.78 6.11
CA SER A 42 -12.04 13.74 5.64
C SER A 42 -12.64 13.28 4.31
N LYS A 43 -13.85 13.75 4.01
CA LYS A 43 -14.57 13.38 2.79
C LYS A 43 -13.82 13.79 1.51
N THR A 44 -13.00 14.85 1.58
CA THR A 44 -12.11 15.26 0.50
C THR A 44 -10.68 15.28 1.03
N VAL A 45 -9.82 14.47 0.42
CA VAL A 45 -8.38 14.42 0.73
C VAL A 45 -7.61 15.02 -0.44
N VAL A 46 -6.67 15.92 -0.15
CA VAL A 46 -5.88 16.59 -1.18
C VAL A 46 -4.51 15.90 -1.28
N SER A 47 -4.13 15.51 -2.51
CA SER A 47 -2.83 14.91 -2.79
C SER A 47 -1.68 15.93 -2.66
N ALA A 48 -0.45 15.45 -2.69
CA ALA A 48 0.76 16.28 -2.59
C ALA A 48 0.81 17.43 -3.61
N PHE A 49 0.28 17.21 -4.82
CA PHE A 49 0.30 18.21 -5.91
C PHE A 49 -1.07 18.83 -6.16
N GLY A 50 -1.91 18.88 -5.13
CA GLY A 50 -3.14 19.67 -5.14
C GLY A 50 -4.35 19.01 -5.82
N ILE A 51 -4.32 17.70 -6.11
CA ILE A 51 -5.47 17.00 -6.68
C ILE A 51 -6.42 16.58 -5.54
N PRO A 52 -7.66 17.12 -5.47
CA PRO A 52 -8.63 16.68 -4.49
C PRO A 52 -9.25 15.34 -4.91
N VAL A 53 -9.31 14.40 -3.97
CA VAL A 53 -10.01 13.13 -4.11
C VAL A 53 -11.20 13.11 -3.15
N LEU A 54 -12.39 12.90 -3.69
CA LEU A 54 -13.58 12.61 -2.90
C LEU A 54 -13.57 11.12 -2.56
N VAL A 55 -13.31 10.81 -1.29
CA VAL A 55 -13.25 9.41 -0.85
C VAL A 55 -14.63 8.82 -0.59
N ASP A 56 -14.75 7.50 -0.75
CA ASP A 56 -16.01 6.77 -0.53
C ASP A 56 -16.41 6.77 0.95
N LYS A 57 -15.42 6.57 1.84
CA LYS A 57 -15.59 6.44 3.30
C LYS A 57 -14.71 7.43 4.05
N ILE A 58 -15.22 7.99 5.14
CA ILE A 58 -14.36 8.59 6.17
C ILE A 58 -13.97 7.51 7.19
N TYR A 59 -12.91 7.78 7.98
CA TYR A 59 -12.35 6.82 8.93
C TYR A 59 -13.41 6.17 9.82
N ASP A 60 -14.34 6.95 10.39
CA ASP A 60 -15.37 6.47 11.32
C ASP A 60 -16.43 5.55 10.66
N GLU A 61 -16.43 5.44 9.33
CA GLU A 61 -17.34 4.59 8.57
C GLU A 61 -16.68 3.25 8.14
N ILE A 62 -15.42 3.01 8.54
CA ILE A 62 -14.67 1.82 8.15
C ILE A 62 -15.00 0.68 9.11
N ASP A 63 -15.50 -0.42 8.55
CA ASP A 63 -15.53 -1.73 9.20
C ASP A 63 -14.50 -2.64 8.55
N VAL A 64 -13.43 -2.96 9.26
CA VAL A 64 -12.33 -3.80 8.75
C VAL A 64 -12.83 -5.16 8.26
N SER A 65 -13.93 -5.68 8.81
CA SER A 65 -14.48 -6.98 8.39
C SER A 65 -14.91 -7.01 6.92
N GLU A 66 -15.28 -5.87 6.33
CA GLU A 66 -15.73 -5.74 4.94
C GLU A 66 -14.61 -5.84 3.89
N TYR A 67 -13.34 -5.77 4.31
CA TYR A 67 -12.19 -5.66 3.39
C TYR A 67 -11.29 -6.88 3.48
N ASP A 68 -10.58 -7.17 2.39
CA ASP A 68 -9.58 -8.24 2.29
C ASP A 68 -8.15 -7.70 2.40
N ALA A 69 -7.96 -6.42 2.10
CA ALA A 69 -6.66 -5.76 2.15
C ALA A 69 -6.75 -4.26 2.43
N LEU A 70 -5.65 -3.71 2.96
CA LEU A 70 -5.38 -2.28 3.11
C LEU A 70 -4.25 -1.87 2.16
N ALA A 71 -4.48 -0.86 1.33
CA ALA A 71 -3.50 -0.24 0.46
C ALA A 71 -3.15 1.16 0.98
N ILE A 72 -1.84 1.49 1.01
CA ILE A 72 -1.31 2.73 1.61
C ILE A 72 -0.33 3.38 0.62
N PRO A 73 -0.75 4.39 -0.12
CA PRO A 73 0.17 5.26 -0.85
C PRO A 73 1.08 6.01 0.13
N GLY A 74 2.30 6.31 -0.27
CA GLY A 74 3.10 7.29 0.44
C GLY A 74 2.71 8.71 0.09
N GLY A 75 3.54 9.67 0.50
CA GLY A 75 3.27 11.08 0.27
C GLY A 75 4.41 11.96 0.78
N PHE A 76 4.15 13.26 0.90
CA PHE A 76 5.17 14.24 1.20
C PHE A 76 4.92 14.96 2.52
N GLU A 77 5.99 15.10 3.30
CA GLU A 77 5.99 15.80 4.59
C GLU A 77 5.52 17.25 4.46
N GLU A 78 5.94 17.93 3.39
CA GLU A 78 5.61 19.34 3.11
C GLU A 78 4.12 19.57 2.86
N PHE A 79 3.39 18.49 2.50
CA PHE A 79 1.94 18.54 2.26
C PHE A 79 1.13 17.89 3.38
N GLY A 80 1.76 17.64 4.54
CA GLY A 80 1.10 17.16 5.75
C GLY A 80 0.88 15.65 5.81
N PHE A 81 1.57 14.84 4.99
CA PHE A 81 1.39 13.40 4.95
C PHE A 81 1.53 12.74 6.33
N TYR A 82 2.53 13.11 7.10
CA TYR A 82 2.80 12.50 8.40
C TYR A 82 1.83 12.94 9.52
N GLU A 83 1.03 13.99 9.31
CA GLU A 83 -0.02 14.37 10.24
C GLU A 83 -1.07 13.24 10.33
N ASP A 84 -1.47 12.70 9.17
CA ASP A 84 -2.43 11.60 9.09
C ASP A 84 -1.74 10.23 9.27
N ALA A 85 -0.57 10.04 8.65
CA ALA A 85 0.13 8.76 8.63
C ALA A 85 0.57 8.28 10.02
N TYR A 86 0.85 9.20 10.95
CA TYR A 86 1.16 8.88 12.34
C TYR A 86 0.01 9.15 13.32
N ASP A 87 -1.18 9.49 12.84
CA ASP A 87 -2.37 9.53 13.69
C ASP A 87 -2.64 8.14 14.28
N GLU A 88 -2.84 8.07 15.59
CA GLU A 88 -3.02 6.78 16.28
C GLU A 88 -4.23 6.00 15.77
N ARG A 89 -5.25 6.65 15.25
CA ARG A 89 -6.40 6.00 14.62
C ARG A 89 -5.96 5.22 13.36
N PHE A 90 -5.09 5.81 12.54
CA PHE A 90 -4.57 5.12 11.36
C PHE A 90 -3.62 3.98 11.73
N LEU A 91 -2.76 4.18 12.72
CA LEU A 91 -1.90 3.11 13.23
C LEU A 91 -2.72 1.94 13.80
N ASN A 92 -3.84 2.22 14.47
CA ASN A 92 -4.77 1.19 14.95
C ASN A 92 -5.44 0.46 13.79
N LEU A 93 -5.88 1.16 12.74
CA LEU A 93 -6.44 0.54 11.55
C LEU A 93 -5.44 -0.47 10.92
N ILE A 94 -4.17 -0.10 10.80
CA ILE A 94 -3.11 -1.00 10.33
C ILE A 94 -2.99 -2.23 11.22
N ARG A 95 -3.01 -2.06 12.54
CA ARG A 95 -2.97 -3.19 13.50
C ARG A 95 -4.16 -4.12 13.36
N GLU A 96 -5.36 -3.58 13.17
CA GLU A 96 -6.59 -4.35 12.99
C GLU A 96 -6.55 -5.22 11.73
N PHE A 97 -6.10 -4.66 10.59
CA PHE A 97 -5.88 -5.44 9.38
C PHE A 97 -4.88 -6.58 9.60
N ASN A 98 -3.76 -6.29 10.27
CA ASN A 98 -2.75 -7.31 10.56
C ASN A 98 -3.27 -8.39 11.53
N CYS A 99 -3.99 -8.01 12.60
CA CYS A 99 -4.58 -8.97 13.55
C CYS A 99 -5.65 -9.85 12.89
N SER A 100 -6.33 -9.33 11.88
CA SER A 100 -7.31 -10.06 11.08
C SER A 100 -6.67 -10.88 9.95
N HIS A 101 -5.34 -10.98 9.91
CA HIS A 101 -4.56 -11.68 8.87
C HIS A 101 -4.84 -11.20 7.44
N LYS A 102 -5.30 -9.96 7.28
CA LYS A 102 -5.57 -9.35 5.99
C LYS A 102 -4.28 -8.76 5.39
N TYR A 103 -4.23 -8.62 4.07
CA TYR A 103 -3.05 -8.08 3.41
C TYR A 103 -2.93 -6.58 3.64
N ILE A 104 -1.68 -6.11 3.73
CA ILE A 104 -1.33 -4.69 3.81
C ILE A 104 -0.28 -4.43 2.74
N ALA A 105 -0.57 -3.52 1.82
CA ALA A 105 0.32 -3.15 0.73
C ALA A 105 0.64 -1.66 0.79
N SER A 106 1.92 -1.31 0.85
CA SER A 106 2.37 0.08 0.95
C SER A 106 3.45 0.42 -0.06
N VAL A 107 3.44 1.66 -0.51
CA VAL A 107 4.43 2.18 -1.46
C VAL A 107 5.25 3.27 -0.79
N CYS A 108 6.55 3.33 -1.10
CA CYS A 108 7.43 4.43 -0.71
C CYS A 108 7.40 4.67 0.81
N VAL A 109 7.21 5.92 1.23
CA VAL A 109 7.09 6.28 2.65
C VAL A 109 5.80 5.80 3.32
N GLY A 110 4.86 5.24 2.56
CA GLY A 110 3.69 4.54 3.10
C GLY A 110 4.04 3.34 3.99
N ALA A 111 5.26 2.80 3.88
CA ALA A 111 5.76 1.76 4.78
C ALA A 111 6.10 2.29 6.20
N LEU A 112 6.32 3.60 6.37
CA LEU A 112 6.68 4.17 7.66
C LEU A 112 5.55 4.08 8.70
N PRO A 113 4.27 4.44 8.41
CA PRO A 113 3.19 4.18 9.35
C PRO A 113 2.98 2.68 9.64
N VAL A 114 3.26 1.80 8.67
CA VAL A 114 3.22 0.35 8.90
C VAL A 114 4.29 -0.04 9.93
N GLY A 115 5.51 0.53 9.83
CA GLY A 115 6.56 0.37 10.84
C GLY A 115 6.17 0.95 12.20
N ALA A 116 5.67 2.19 12.23
CA ALA A 116 5.27 2.89 13.45
C ALA A 116 4.12 2.18 14.19
N SER A 117 3.23 1.49 13.46
CA SER A 117 2.19 0.66 14.08
C SER A 117 2.74 -0.52 14.90
N GLY A 118 4.02 -0.86 14.70
CA GLY A 118 4.72 -1.95 15.40
C GLY A 118 4.63 -3.32 14.71
N ILE A 119 3.80 -3.48 13.66
CA ILE A 119 3.60 -4.78 13.02
C ILE A 119 4.80 -5.27 12.21
N LEU A 120 5.75 -4.38 11.87
CA LEU A 120 6.97 -4.74 11.14
C LEU A 120 8.13 -5.14 12.06
N LYS A 121 7.94 -5.16 13.38
CA LYS A 121 9.04 -5.53 14.30
C LYS A 121 9.53 -6.94 14.03
N GLY A 122 10.81 -7.04 13.62
CA GLY A 122 11.47 -8.31 13.26
C GLY A 122 11.10 -8.86 11.87
N ARG A 123 10.23 -8.17 11.10
CA ARG A 123 9.80 -8.57 9.75
C ARG A 123 10.63 -7.87 8.68
N LYS A 124 10.78 -8.52 7.52
CA LYS A 124 11.42 -7.94 6.34
C LYS A 124 10.53 -6.87 5.73
N ALA A 125 11.12 -5.71 5.40
CA ALA A 125 10.39 -4.63 4.74
C ALA A 125 11.37 -3.70 4.01
N THR A 126 10.84 -2.84 3.16
CA THR A 126 11.59 -1.75 2.55
C THR A 126 10.73 -0.48 2.48
N THR A 127 11.34 0.63 2.11
CA THR A 127 10.71 1.94 1.95
C THR A 127 11.53 2.81 1.01
N TYR A 128 11.15 4.05 0.79
CA TYR A 128 11.92 5.00 -0.02
C TYR A 128 13.41 4.97 0.30
N HIS A 129 14.24 4.69 -0.72
CA HIS A 129 15.65 4.37 -0.56
C HIS A 129 16.61 5.44 -1.06
N LEU A 130 16.11 6.42 -1.85
CA LEU A 130 16.94 7.46 -2.46
C LEU A 130 17.39 8.51 -1.43
N GLY A 131 18.32 9.36 -1.86
CA GLY A 131 18.98 10.33 -0.99
C GLY A 131 20.02 9.66 -0.11
N ASP A 132 20.02 9.99 1.17
CA ASP A 132 20.95 9.47 2.18
C ASP A 132 20.47 8.18 2.89
N GLY A 133 19.41 7.57 2.39
CA GLY A 133 18.76 6.40 2.99
C GLY A 133 18.01 6.73 4.30
N LYS A 134 17.69 7.98 4.55
CA LYS A 134 17.03 8.46 5.79
C LYS A 134 15.77 7.65 6.10
N ARG A 135 14.93 7.36 5.09
CA ARG A 135 13.66 6.67 5.32
C ARG A 135 13.86 5.18 5.63
N GLN A 136 14.86 4.55 5.03
CA GLN A 136 15.23 3.16 5.39
C GLN A 136 15.78 3.08 6.82
N LYS A 137 16.60 4.05 7.25
CA LYS A 137 17.06 4.12 8.64
C LYS A 137 15.89 4.31 9.61
N GLN A 138 14.95 5.20 9.28
CA GLN A 138 13.73 5.41 10.07
C GLN A 138 12.89 4.13 10.17
N LEU A 139 12.74 3.38 9.07
CA LEU A 139 12.03 2.12 9.08
C LEU A 139 12.72 1.07 9.98
N ALA A 140 14.05 1.04 9.98
CA ALA A 140 14.85 0.19 10.87
C ALA A 140 14.67 0.57 12.35
N GLU A 141 14.54 1.87 12.67
CA GLU A 141 14.26 2.35 14.03
C GLU A 141 12.91 1.85 14.57
N PHE A 142 11.92 1.62 13.70
CA PHE A 142 10.66 0.97 14.05
C PHE A 142 10.80 -0.56 14.24
N GLY A 143 12.01 -1.10 14.10
CA GLY A 143 12.32 -2.51 14.35
C GLY A 143 12.17 -3.43 13.14
N ALA A 144 11.95 -2.91 11.94
CA ALA A 144 11.92 -3.69 10.71
C ALA A 144 13.33 -4.20 10.34
N LYS A 145 13.40 -5.38 9.74
CA LYS A 145 14.58 -5.88 9.04
C LYS A 145 14.57 -5.29 7.62
N VAL A 146 15.19 -4.14 7.44
CA VAL A 146 15.19 -3.44 6.16
C VAL A 146 15.98 -4.23 5.12
N ILE A 147 15.36 -4.45 3.96
CA ILE A 147 16.00 -5.02 2.76
C ILE A 147 16.29 -3.88 1.81
N PRO A 148 17.55 -3.38 1.77
CA PRO A 148 17.86 -2.11 1.14
C PRO A 148 17.88 -2.15 -0.40
N ASP A 149 18.09 -3.33 -0.99
CA ASP A 149 18.33 -3.48 -2.42
C ASP A 149 17.17 -4.15 -3.17
N GLN A 150 16.04 -4.41 -2.50
CA GLN A 150 14.85 -4.97 -3.13
C GLN A 150 13.78 -3.91 -3.30
N SER A 151 13.34 -3.73 -4.54
CA SER A 151 12.34 -2.73 -4.90
C SER A 151 10.95 -3.02 -4.34
N VAL A 152 10.60 -4.29 -4.17
CA VAL A 152 9.37 -4.77 -3.51
C VAL A 152 9.75 -5.91 -2.57
N VAL A 153 9.27 -5.83 -1.34
CA VAL A 153 9.49 -6.84 -0.29
C VAL A 153 8.14 -7.30 0.23
N THR A 154 7.94 -8.62 0.24
CA THR A 154 6.79 -9.25 0.89
C THR A 154 7.25 -10.04 2.09
N ASP A 155 6.56 -9.89 3.21
CA ASP A 155 6.76 -10.70 4.41
C ASP A 155 5.39 -11.05 5.01
N ILE A 156 5.04 -12.33 5.01
CA ILE A 156 3.75 -12.87 5.45
C ILE A 156 2.58 -12.19 4.69
N ASN A 157 1.93 -11.23 5.30
CA ASN A 157 0.77 -10.50 4.77
C ASN A 157 1.06 -9.02 4.47
N VAL A 158 2.32 -8.60 4.51
CA VAL A 158 2.70 -7.19 4.24
C VAL A 158 3.57 -7.09 3.00
N ILE A 159 3.22 -6.19 2.10
CA ILE A 159 3.98 -5.82 0.90
C ILE A 159 4.44 -4.37 1.08
N THR A 160 5.73 -4.13 0.92
CA THR A 160 6.34 -2.80 1.00
C THR A 160 7.22 -2.54 -0.22
N SER A 161 7.43 -1.29 -0.60
CA SER A 161 8.26 -0.98 -1.76
C SER A 161 8.98 0.37 -1.67
N PHE A 162 9.88 0.62 -2.65
CA PHE A 162 10.79 1.76 -2.67
C PHE A 162 10.14 3.12 -2.96
N CYS A 163 9.75 3.34 -4.20
CA CYS A 163 9.48 4.65 -4.79
C CYS A 163 8.20 4.60 -5.65
N PRO A 164 7.68 5.74 -6.09
CA PRO A 164 6.44 5.78 -6.88
C PRO A 164 6.41 4.83 -8.09
N GLN A 165 7.54 4.63 -8.80
CA GLN A 165 7.59 3.74 -9.94
C GLN A 165 7.31 2.25 -9.58
N THR A 166 7.38 1.88 -8.31
CA THR A 166 7.08 0.51 -7.87
C THR A 166 5.60 0.28 -7.58
N ALA A 167 4.78 1.32 -7.57
CA ALA A 167 3.37 1.23 -7.20
C ALA A 167 2.56 0.24 -8.07
N PRO A 168 2.74 0.19 -9.41
CA PRO A 168 2.08 -0.83 -10.23
C PRO A 168 2.46 -2.26 -9.83
N HIS A 169 3.74 -2.51 -9.51
CA HIS A 169 4.21 -3.82 -9.08
C HIS A 169 3.62 -4.25 -7.73
N VAL A 170 3.48 -3.30 -6.80
CA VAL A 170 2.82 -3.55 -5.51
C VAL A 170 1.34 -3.87 -5.69
N ALA A 171 0.63 -3.12 -6.52
CA ALA A 171 -0.78 -3.36 -6.79
C ALA A 171 -1.00 -4.71 -7.49
N ILE A 172 -0.13 -5.08 -8.45
CA ILE A 172 -0.16 -6.38 -9.13
C ILE A 172 0.18 -7.52 -8.13
N ALA A 173 1.19 -7.34 -7.28
CA ALA A 173 1.53 -8.31 -6.26
C ALA A 173 0.36 -8.53 -5.28
N LEU A 174 -0.30 -7.44 -4.86
CA LEU A 174 -1.50 -7.52 -4.02
C LEU A 174 -2.62 -8.28 -4.72
N LEU A 175 -2.87 -8.01 -6.01
CA LEU A 175 -3.84 -8.77 -6.81
C LEU A 175 -3.50 -10.27 -6.83
N GLY A 176 -2.22 -10.61 -6.99
CA GLY A 176 -1.72 -11.99 -6.95
C GLY A 176 -2.01 -12.68 -5.62
N ARG A 177 -1.73 -12.00 -4.50
CA ARG A 177 -2.03 -12.51 -3.15
C ARG A 177 -3.52 -12.72 -2.90
N LEU A 178 -4.35 -11.88 -3.48
CA LEU A 178 -5.80 -11.92 -3.28
C LEU A 178 -6.52 -12.89 -4.23
N MET A 179 -6.05 -13.04 -5.48
CA MET A 179 -6.77 -13.79 -6.52
C MET A 179 -5.96 -14.90 -7.18
N GLY A 180 -4.70 -15.03 -6.82
CA GLY A 180 -3.75 -15.97 -7.41
C GLY A 180 -2.95 -15.35 -8.56
N ASP A 181 -1.74 -15.86 -8.70
CA ASP A 181 -0.69 -15.32 -9.55
C ASP A 181 -1.01 -15.36 -11.04
N GLU A 182 -1.72 -16.38 -11.49
CA GLU A 182 -2.14 -16.50 -12.88
C GLU A 182 -3.03 -15.33 -13.32
N LYS A 183 -3.99 -14.96 -12.47
CA LYS A 183 -4.88 -13.84 -12.74
C LYS A 183 -4.13 -12.50 -12.72
N ALA A 184 -3.23 -12.32 -11.77
CA ALA A 184 -2.40 -11.13 -11.70
C ALA A 184 -1.49 -10.99 -12.93
N ARG A 185 -0.94 -12.10 -13.42
CA ARG A 185 -0.13 -12.11 -14.66
C ARG A 185 -0.92 -11.66 -15.88
N VAL A 186 -2.14 -12.15 -16.03
CA VAL A 186 -3.02 -11.76 -17.14
C VAL A 186 -3.26 -10.26 -17.13
N VAL A 187 -3.61 -9.69 -15.98
CA VAL A 187 -3.84 -8.26 -15.82
C VAL A 187 -2.54 -7.46 -16.07
N ALA A 188 -1.43 -7.86 -15.45
CA ALA A 188 -0.14 -7.20 -15.64
C ALA A 188 0.26 -7.14 -17.13
N THR A 189 0.18 -8.26 -17.84
CA THR A 189 0.51 -8.34 -19.26
C THR A 189 -0.36 -7.41 -20.10
N ALA A 190 -1.66 -7.37 -19.82
CA ALA A 190 -2.59 -6.48 -20.51
C ALA A 190 -2.31 -5.00 -20.27
N MET A 191 -1.82 -4.65 -19.08
CA MET A 191 -1.39 -3.31 -18.73
C MET A 191 0.03 -2.97 -19.24
N GLY A 192 0.72 -3.91 -19.92
CA GLY A 192 2.06 -3.74 -20.48
C GLY A 192 3.20 -3.96 -19.47
N TYR A 193 2.91 -4.54 -18.30
CA TYR A 193 3.93 -4.90 -17.32
C TYR A 193 4.44 -6.32 -17.54
N GLU A 194 5.77 -6.49 -17.49
CA GLU A 194 6.36 -7.82 -17.36
C GLU A 194 6.10 -8.34 -15.96
N TYR A 195 5.34 -9.43 -15.88
CA TYR A 195 5.08 -10.09 -14.63
C TYR A 195 6.25 -11.03 -14.32
N GLN A 196 7.23 -10.52 -13.63
CA GLN A 196 8.26 -11.34 -13.03
C GLN A 196 7.82 -11.70 -11.62
N PHE A 197 7.29 -12.91 -11.44
CA PHE A 197 7.34 -13.55 -10.15
C PHE A 197 8.82 -13.82 -9.85
N GLN A 198 9.46 -12.91 -9.19
CA GLN A 198 10.51 -13.32 -8.30
C GLN A 198 9.78 -13.93 -7.11
N ASP A 199 10.05 -15.21 -6.85
CA ASP A 199 9.69 -15.83 -5.60
C ASP A 199 10.12 -14.87 -4.47
N LEU A 200 9.16 -14.06 -3.99
CA LEU A 200 9.35 -13.23 -2.81
C LEU A 200 9.20 -14.11 -1.56
N ASP A 201 9.22 -15.42 -1.77
CA ASP A 201 9.18 -16.42 -0.75
C ASP A 201 10.61 -16.79 -0.34
N VAL A 202 10.94 -16.33 0.82
CA VAL A 202 11.76 -17.02 1.81
C VAL A 202 13.23 -17.21 1.46
N VAL A 203 14.03 -16.36 2.01
CA VAL A 203 15.25 -16.84 2.69
C VAL A 203 15.09 -16.59 4.18
#